data_492c31e49eb0adc0849540988bc010a0
#
_entry.id   492c31e49eb0adc0849540988bc010a0
#
_cell.length_a   1.000
_cell.length_b   1.000
_cell.length_c   1.000
_cell.angle_alpha   90.00
_cell.angle_beta   90.00
_cell.angle_gamma   90.00
#
_symmetry.space_group_name_H-M   'P 1'
#
loop_
_entity.id
_entity.type
_entity.pdbx_description
1 polymer ?
#
loop_
_entity_poly.entity_id
_entity_poly.type
_entity_poly.pdbx_seq_one_letter_code
_entity_poly.pdbx_strand_id
1 'polypeptide(L)'
;MICLIFKCSRSSLLISENPKGWISGNLKFYHGDNMIDCSNIFYPISIDLVKDCELISSEALLIIVVEKQSFFEVLRKSGFFKQVPCIILTGCGQPDVSTRVFLSRLSTELGLDVVCFMDCNPYGIKIMSVYKYGSKELAHEGYRLTTPCIRWLGLRPTT
;
A
#
# COMPACT_ATOMS: atom_id res chain seq x y z
N MET A 1 3.47 -4.06 -22.57
CA MET A 1 4.11 -4.56 -23.81
C MET A 1 5.48 -3.93 -24.05
N ILE A 2 5.63 -2.59 -24.10
CA ILE A 2 6.91 -1.90 -24.33
C ILE A 2 8.00 -2.30 -23.31
N CYS A 3 7.69 -2.31 -22.02
CA CYS A 3 8.65 -2.70 -20.96
C CYS A 3 9.17 -4.14 -21.10
N LEU A 4 8.37 -5.05 -21.62
CA LEU A 4 8.77 -6.44 -21.88
C LEU A 4 9.74 -6.53 -23.08
N ILE A 5 9.51 -5.73 -24.11
CA ILE A 5 10.37 -5.70 -25.32
C ILE A 5 11.75 -5.14 -24.96
N PHE A 6 11.79 -4.06 -24.19
CA PHE A 6 13.06 -3.39 -23.84
C PHE A 6 13.68 -3.88 -22.53
N LYS A 7 13.04 -4.83 -21.83
CA LYS A 7 13.49 -5.35 -20.51
C LYS A 7 13.82 -4.24 -19.51
N CYS A 8 13.04 -3.16 -19.51
CA CYS A 8 13.21 -2.03 -18.63
C CYS A 8 11.95 -1.78 -17.80
N SER A 9 12.09 -1.07 -16.67
CA SER A 9 10.95 -0.68 -15.84
C SER A 9 10.14 0.45 -16.49
N ARG A 10 8.88 0.61 -16.10
CA ARG A 10 8.03 1.73 -16.55
C ARG A 10 8.64 3.09 -16.16
N SER A 11 9.26 3.16 -15.00
CA SER A 11 9.92 4.37 -14.51
C SER A 11 11.10 4.80 -15.38
N SER A 12 11.83 3.84 -15.97
CA SER A 12 12.92 4.11 -16.91
C SER A 12 12.43 4.73 -18.22
N LEU A 13 11.16 4.56 -18.55
CA LEU A 13 10.52 5.13 -19.73
C LEU A 13 9.80 6.45 -19.45
N LEU A 14 9.95 7.01 -18.24
CA LEU A 14 9.23 8.22 -17.77
C LEU A 14 7.70 8.10 -17.86
N ILE A 15 7.18 6.87 -17.85
CA ILE A 15 5.75 6.60 -17.83
C ILE A 15 5.31 6.58 -16.37
N SER A 16 4.69 7.66 -15.90
CA SER A 16 4.06 7.74 -14.57
C SER A 16 2.55 7.55 -14.68
N GLU A 17 1.99 6.77 -13.77
CA GLU A 17 0.54 6.69 -13.58
C GLU A 17 0.13 7.72 -12.51
N ASN A 18 -1.07 8.29 -12.63
CA ASN A 18 -1.62 9.10 -11.55
C ASN A 18 -1.72 8.24 -10.28
N PRO A 19 -1.24 8.73 -9.14
CA PRO A 19 -1.29 7.98 -7.89
C PRO A 19 -2.73 7.68 -7.51
N LYS A 20 -3.02 6.41 -7.23
CA LYS A 20 -4.33 5.97 -6.75
C LYS A 20 -4.32 5.68 -5.25
N GLY A 21 -3.17 5.24 -4.75
CA GLY A 21 -3.03 4.85 -3.37
C GLY A 21 -2.91 6.04 -2.42
N TRP A 22 -3.38 5.83 -1.20
CA TRP A 22 -3.31 6.79 -0.10
C TRP A 22 -2.83 6.12 1.16
N ILE A 23 -2.09 6.89 1.99
CA ILE A 23 -1.60 6.45 3.28
C ILE A 23 -1.93 7.47 4.37
N SER A 24 -2.19 7.02 5.59
CA SER A 24 -2.39 7.82 6.80
C SER A 24 -2.05 6.98 8.03
N GLY A 25 -1.93 7.61 9.20
CA GLY A 25 -1.71 6.95 10.48
C GLY A 25 -0.34 7.22 11.07
N ASN A 26 0.13 6.32 11.94
CA ASN A 26 1.33 6.51 12.76
C ASN A 26 2.63 6.29 11.96
N LEU A 27 2.88 7.14 10.98
CA LEU A 27 4.05 7.09 10.11
C LEU A 27 4.61 8.49 9.87
N LYS A 28 5.93 8.63 9.98
CA LYS A 28 6.69 9.82 9.60
C LYS A 28 7.78 9.44 8.63
N PHE A 29 7.94 10.23 7.57
CA PHE A 29 8.95 10.03 6.54
C PHE A 29 9.39 11.35 5.93
N TYR A 30 10.56 11.37 5.31
CA TYR A 30 10.97 12.44 4.40
C TYR A 30 10.54 12.11 2.97
N HIS A 31 10.05 13.12 2.26
CA HIS A 31 9.88 13.09 0.82
C HIS A 31 10.65 14.28 0.24
N GLY A 32 11.85 14.00 -0.30
CA GLY A 32 12.86 15.02 -0.51
C GLY A 32 13.26 15.70 0.81
N ASP A 33 13.27 17.02 0.83
CA ASP A 33 13.62 17.81 2.04
C ASP A 33 12.43 18.02 3.01
N ASN A 34 11.23 17.54 2.68
CA ASN A 34 10.03 17.77 3.48
C ASN A 34 9.73 16.59 4.39
N MET A 35 9.61 16.86 5.70
CA MET A 35 9.10 15.89 6.66
C MET A 35 7.58 15.83 6.59
N ILE A 36 7.06 14.63 6.37
CA ILE A 36 5.63 14.33 6.30
C ILE A 36 5.24 13.52 7.53
N ASP A 37 4.26 14.01 8.28
CA ASP A 37 3.64 13.30 9.41
C ASP A 37 2.21 12.89 9.02
N CYS A 38 2.01 11.59 8.81
CA CYS A 38 0.74 11.04 8.38
C CYS A 38 -0.30 10.91 9.50
N SER A 39 0.02 11.29 10.75
CA SER A 39 -0.92 11.18 11.87
C SER A 39 -2.17 12.06 11.71
N ASN A 40 -2.04 13.19 11.03
CA ASN A 40 -3.13 14.16 10.85
C ASN A 40 -3.52 14.38 9.39
N ILE A 41 -2.74 13.89 8.46
CA ILE A 41 -2.97 14.03 7.03
C ILE A 41 -3.04 12.66 6.35
N PHE A 42 -3.56 12.64 5.15
CA PHE A 42 -3.38 11.52 4.22
C PHE A 42 -2.47 11.96 3.07
N TYR A 43 -1.64 11.06 2.60
CA TYR A 43 -0.63 11.36 1.61
C TYR A 43 -0.77 10.44 0.38
N PRO A 44 -0.66 10.97 -0.86
CA PRO A 44 -0.75 10.14 -2.06
C PRO A 44 0.52 9.29 -2.23
N ILE A 45 0.32 8.04 -2.64
CA ILE A 45 1.43 7.12 -2.91
C ILE A 45 1.79 7.21 -4.39
N SER A 46 2.71 8.10 -4.72
CA SER A 46 3.23 8.28 -6.07
C SER A 46 4.51 7.48 -6.30
N ILE A 47 4.91 7.36 -7.56
CA ILE A 47 6.18 6.72 -7.91
C ILE A 47 7.38 7.53 -7.39
N ASP A 48 7.25 8.86 -7.33
CA ASP A 48 8.29 9.74 -6.80
C ASP A 48 8.45 9.53 -5.30
N LEU A 49 7.33 9.42 -4.56
CA LEU A 49 7.37 9.05 -3.15
C LEU A 49 8.12 7.73 -2.93
N VAL A 50 7.83 6.72 -3.75
CA VAL A 50 8.49 5.41 -3.61
C VAL A 50 10.00 5.48 -3.83
N LYS A 51 10.47 6.37 -4.72
CA LYS A 51 11.90 6.53 -5.00
C LYS A 51 12.62 7.36 -3.95
N ASP A 52 12.00 8.47 -3.52
CA ASP A 52 12.66 9.53 -2.76
C ASP A 52 12.27 9.53 -1.27
N CYS A 53 11.44 8.57 -0.86
CA CYS A 53 11.00 8.46 0.53
C CYS A 53 12.10 7.86 1.41
N GLU A 54 12.39 8.53 2.51
CA GLU A 54 13.18 8.01 3.61
C GLU A 54 12.29 7.85 4.84
N LEU A 55 12.13 6.62 5.34
CA LEU A 55 11.33 6.33 6.52
C LEU A 55 12.06 6.79 7.77
N ILE A 56 11.42 7.64 8.58
CA ILE A 56 12.01 8.17 9.81
C ILE A 56 11.66 7.31 11.01
N SER A 57 10.36 7.17 11.27
CA SER A 57 9.85 6.47 12.43
C SER A 57 8.39 6.08 12.28
N SER A 58 8.01 5.03 12.98
CA SER A 58 6.62 4.63 13.12
C SER A 58 6.39 4.05 14.52
N GLU A 59 5.31 4.48 15.15
CA GLU A 59 4.79 3.87 16.39
C GLU A 59 3.72 2.84 16.11
N ALA A 60 3.50 2.52 14.84
CA ALA A 60 2.49 1.56 14.42
C ALA A 60 2.88 0.14 14.84
N LEU A 61 1.88 -0.65 15.22
CA LEU A 61 2.00 -2.07 15.53
C LEU A 61 1.73 -2.95 14.31
N LEU A 62 0.99 -2.42 13.34
CA LEU A 62 0.61 -3.13 12.11
C LEU A 62 0.24 -2.16 10.99
N ILE A 63 0.19 -2.69 9.78
CA ILE A 63 -0.31 -2.00 8.60
C ILE A 63 -1.68 -2.57 8.24
N ILE A 64 -2.67 -1.70 8.04
CA ILE A 64 -4.02 -2.06 7.62
C ILE A 64 -4.23 -1.61 6.18
N VAL A 65 -4.45 -2.56 5.29
CA VAL A 65 -4.80 -2.30 3.90
C VAL A 65 -6.31 -2.41 3.74
N VAL A 66 -6.93 -1.36 3.21
CA VAL A 66 -8.37 -1.34 2.96
C VAL A 66 -8.67 -1.25 1.48
N GLU A 67 -9.75 -1.91 1.04
CA GLU A 67 -10.12 -1.95 -0.38
C GLU A 67 -10.64 -0.60 -0.88
N LYS A 68 -11.57 0.01 -0.12
CA LYS A 68 -12.33 1.18 -0.55
C LYS A 68 -11.82 2.46 0.10
N GLN A 69 -11.71 3.51 -0.70
CA GLN A 69 -11.39 4.85 -0.21
C GLN A 69 -12.40 5.35 0.84
N SER A 70 -13.69 5.03 0.68
CA SER A 70 -14.72 5.42 1.66
C SER A 70 -14.43 4.85 3.05
N PHE A 71 -14.00 3.59 3.14
CA PHE A 71 -13.65 2.96 4.41
C PHE A 71 -12.34 3.51 4.98
N PHE A 72 -11.35 3.80 4.14
CA PHE A 72 -10.14 4.51 4.51
C PHE A 72 -10.47 5.86 5.18
N GLU A 73 -11.37 6.65 4.57
CA GLU A 73 -11.81 7.93 5.12
C GLU A 73 -12.55 7.80 6.45
N VAL A 74 -13.37 6.77 6.61
CA VAL A 74 -14.06 6.51 7.89
C VAL A 74 -13.04 6.21 8.99
N LEU A 75 -12.10 5.31 8.76
CA LEU A 75 -11.05 4.98 9.74
C LEU A 75 -10.19 6.19 10.09
N ARG A 76 -9.81 6.97 9.09
CA ARG A 76 -9.03 8.19 9.29
C ARG A 76 -9.78 9.23 10.13
N LYS A 77 -11.04 9.54 9.78
CA LYS A 77 -11.86 10.55 10.47
C LYS A 77 -12.28 10.13 11.87
N SER A 78 -12.48 8.84 12.11
CA SER A 78 -12.79 8.30 13.44
C SER A 78 -11.63 8.40 14.43
N GLY A 79 -10.42 8.67 13.95
CA GLY A 79 -9.21 8.65 14.77
C GLY A 79 -8.84 7.25 15.26
N PHE A 80 -9.21 6.23 14.51
CA PHE A 80 -8.96 4.82 14.82
C PHE A 80 -7.51 4.54 15.18
N PHE A 81 -6.56 5.14 14.46
CA PHE A 81 -5.12 4.98 14.71
C PHE A 81 -4.61 5.62 16.02
N LYS A 82 -5.47 6.40 16.72
CA LYS A 82 -5.18 6.87 18.09
C LYS A 82 -5.48 5.81 19.13
N GLN A 83 -6.43 4.92 18.84
CA GLN A 83 -6.80 3.81 19.72
C GLN A 83 -5.98 2.55 19.40
N VAL A 84 -5.76 2.30 18.13
CA VAL A 84 -4.92 1.20 17.63
C VAL A 84 -3.79 1.81 16.82
N PRO A 85 -2.57 1.92 17.36
CA PRO A 85 -1.43 2.47 16.64
C PRO A 85 -1.19 1.68 15.35
N CYS A 86 -1.53 2.26 14.20
CA CYS A 86 -1.42 1.58 12.91
C CYS A 86 -1.16 2.56 11.77
N ILE A 87 -0.69 2.01 10.67
CA ILE A 87 -0.64 2.67 9.37
C ILE A 87 -1.85 2.16 8.57
N ILE A 88 -2.59 3.05 7.95
CA ILE A 88 -3.74 2.72 7.10
C ILE A 88 -3.39 3.06 5.66
N LEU A 89 -3.60 2.11 4.76
CA LEU A 89 -3.28 2.24 3.34
C LEU A 89 -4.46 1.76 2.48
N THR A 90 -4.71 2.45 1.38
CA THR A 90 -5.68 2.00 0.35
C THR A 90 -5.11 2.14 -1.04
N GLY A 91 -5.40 1.19 -1.91
CA GLY A 91 -5.14 1.26 -3.35
C GLY A 91 -6.37 1.72 -4.15
N CYS A 92 -7.45 2.14 -3.46
CA CYS A 92 -8.72 2.52 -4.09
C CYS A 92 -9.25 1.44 -5.06
N GLY A 93 -9.40 0.24 -4.56
CA GLY A 93 -9.69 -0.97 -5.32
C GLY A 93 -8.41 -1.68 -5.78
N GLN A 94 -8.28 -1.95 -7.07
CA GLN A 94 -7.09 -2.60 -7.61
C GLN A 94 -5.85 -1.70 -7.47
N PRO A 95 -4.83 -2.12 -6.69
CA PRO A 95 -3.67 -1.28 -6.40
C PRO A 95 -2.80 -1.06 -7.64
N ASP A 96 -2.26 0.14 -7.77
CA ASP A 96 -1.22 0.45 -8.73
C ASP A 96 0.15 -0.09 -8.26
N VAL A 97 1.14 0.02 -9.15
CA VAL A 97 2.51 -0.46 -8.89
C VAL A 97 3.12 0.28 -7.69
N SER A 98 2.95 1.60 -7.63
CA SER A 98 3.51 2.44 -6.57
C SER A 98 3.00 2.03 -5.20
N THR A 99 1.70 1.82 -5.07
CA THR A 99 1.05 1.37 -3.82
C THR A 99 1.61 0.01 -3.37
N ARG A 100 1.80 -0.91 -4.29
CA ARG A 100 2.30 -2.26 -3.99
C ARG A 100 3.76 -2.24 -3.55
N VAL A 101 4.61 -1.51 -4.27
CA VAL A 101 6.03 -1.35 -3.90
C VAL A 101 6.15 -0.67 -2.55
N PHE A 102 5.37 0.39 -2.31
CA PHE A 102 5.41 1.12 -1.06
C PHE A 102 4.96 0.26 0.13
N LEU A 103 3.88 -0.52 -0.02
CA LEU A 103 3.43 -1.46 1.02
C LEU A 103 4.49 -2.52 1.33
N SER A 104 5.08 -3.14 0.30
CA SER A 104 6.14 -4.14 0.46
C SER A 104 7.34 -3.55 1.20
N ARG A 105 7.74 -2.34 0.84
CA ARG A 105 8.82 -1.61 1.48
C ARG A 105 8.51 -1.29 2.95
N LEU A 106 7.34 -0.73 3.26
CA LEU A 106 6.92 -0.44 4.63
C LEU A 106 6.94 -1.70 5.52
N SER A 107 6.36 -2.80 5.02
CA SER A 107 6.34 -4.06 5.76
C SER A 107 7.73 -4.59 6.06
N THR A 108 8.66 -4.48 5.09
CA THR A 108 10.03 -4.99 5.23
C THR A 108 10.90 -4.09 6.09
N GLU A 109 10.89 -2.78 5.86
CA GLU A 109 11.76 -1.83 6.57
C GLU A 109 11.32 -1.59 8.01
N LEU A 110 10.00 -1.58 8.28
CA LEU A 110 9.47 -1.40 9.63
C LEU A 110 9.25 -2.73 10.36
N GLY A 111 9.34 -3.87 9.68
CA GLY A 111 9.10 -5.19 10.25
C GLY A 111 7.67 -5.39 10.75
N LEU A 112 6.68 -4.71 10.13
CA LEU A 112 5.30 -4.71 10.57
C LEU A 112 4.47 -5.78 9.87
N ASP A 113 3.59 -6.41 10.65
CA ASP A 113 2.54 -7.28 10.13
C ASP A 113 1.57 -6.49 9.25
N VAL A 114 1.11 -7.12 8.16
CA VAL A 114 0.13 -6.53 7.25
C VAL A 114 -1.17 -7.30 7.31
N VAL A 115 -2.25 -6.59 7.58
CA VAL A 115 -3.60 -7.13 7.53
C VAL A 115 -4.45 -6.38 6.50
N CYS A 116 -5.43 -7.04 5.91
CA CYS A 116 -6.29 -6.39 4.95
C CYS A 116 -7.78 -6.58 5.25
N PHE A 117 -8.54 -5.50 5.05
CA PHE A 117 -9.99 -5.48 5.04
C PHE A 117 -10.46 -5.37 3.59
N MET A 118 -10.86 -6.50 3.02
CA MET A 118 -11.39 -6.61 1.67
C MET A 118 -12.80 -7.18 1.74
N ASP A 119 -13.63 -6.82 0.79
CA ASP A 119 -14.96 -7.38 0.66
C ASP A 119 -14.89 -8.91 0.48
N CYS A 120 -15.81 -9.62 1.12
CA CYS A 120 -15.91 -11.07 0.99
C CYS A 120 -16.62 -11.46 -0.32
N ASN A 121 -15.99 -11.13 -1.44
CA ASN A 121 -16.45 -11.44 -2.78
C ASN A 121 -15.24 -11.75 -3.70
N PRO A 122 -15.44 -12.29 -4.90
CA PRO A 122 -14.36 -12.61 -5.82
C PRO A 122 -13.43 -11.44 -6.16
N TYR A 123 -13.96 -10.21 -6.14
CA TYR A 123 -13.17 -9.00 -6.38
C TYR A 123 -12.21 -8.71 -5.24
N GLY A 124 -12.67 -8.72 -3.99
CA GLY A 124 -11.82 -8.51 -2.82
C GLY A 124 -10.74 -9.58 -2.70
N ILE A 125 -11.08 -10.85 -2.97
CA ILE A 125 -10.11 -11.95 -3.01
C ILE A 125 -9.05 -11.70 -4.10
N LYS A 126 -9.46 -11.25 -5.28
CA LYS A 126 -8.55 -10.89 -6.37
C LYS A 126 -7.61 -9.76 -5.98
N ILE A 127 -8.12 -8.70 -5.35
CA ILE A 127 -7.30 -7.56 -4.90
C ILE A 127 -6.28 -8.03 -3.86
N MET A 128 -6.70 -8.79 -2.86
CA MET A 128 -5.79 -9.37 -1.87
C MET A 128 -4.70 -10.24 -2.52
N SER A 129 -5.09 -11.07 -3.50
CA SER A 129 -4.15 -11.94 -4.23
C SER A 129 -3.10 -11.14 -4.98
N VAL A 130 -3.45 -9.97 -5.51
CA VAL A 130 -2.50 -9.09 -6.20
C VAL A 130 -1.49 -8.50 -5.22
N TYR A 131 -1.92 -8.10 -4.02
CA TYR A 131 -0.98 -7.67 -2.97
C TYR A 131 -0.07 -8.82 -2.52
N LYS A 132 -0.62 -10.01 -2.36
CA LYS A 132 0.09 -11.17 -1.78
C LYS A 132 1.05 -11.83 -2.75
N TYR A 133 0.62 -12.06 -3.98
CA TYR A 133 1.31 -12.88 -4.97
C TYR A 133 1.76 -12.12 -6.22
N GLY A 134 1.31 -10.87 -6.37
CA GLY A 134 1.56 -10.11 -7.59
C GLY A 134 0.51 -10.33 -8.68
N SER A 135 0.78 -9.74 -9.83
CA SER A 135 -0.04 -9.93 -11.04
C SER A 135 0.77 -10.65 -12.11
N LYS A 136 0.10 -11.48 -12.92
CA LYS A 136 0.74 -12.20 -14.04
C LYS A 136 1.43 -11.26 -15.03
N GLU A 137 0.88 -10.06 -15.21
CA GLU A 137 1.39 -9.04 -16.14
C GLU A 137 2.72 -8.44 -15.70
N LEU A 138 3.05 -8.49 -14.41
CA LEU A 138 4.24 -7.91 -13.81
C LEU A 138 5.11 -8.97 -13.08
N ALA A 139 5.01 -10.22 -13.50
CA ALA A 139 5.74 -11.33 -12.90
C ALA A 139 7.27 -11.15 -12.93
N HIS A 140 7.79 -10.39 -13.89
CA HIS A 140 9.21 -10.08 -14.01
C HIS A 140 9.75 -9.07 -12.95
N GLU A 141 8.86 -8.32 -12.30
CA GLU A 141 9.20 -7.40 -11.20
C GLU A 141 8.88 -8.00 -9.81
N GLY A 142 8.57 -9.28 -9.75
CA GLY A 142 7.85 -10.05 -8.75
C GLY A 142 8.08 -9.69 -7.28
N TYR A 143 9.32 -9.76 -6.76
CA TYR A 143 9.54 -9.69 -5.31
C TYR A 143 9.32 -8.29 -4.71
N ARG A 144 9.49 -7.22 -5.49
CA ARG A 144 9.26 -5.84 -5.03
C ARG A 144 7.78 -5.47 -4.99
N LEU A 145 6.94 -6.23 -5.67
CA LEU A 145 5.52 -5.96 -5.87
C LEU A 145 4.62 -6.85 -5.00
N THR A 146 5.20 -7.64 -4.11
CA THR A 146 4.44 -8.60 -3.31
C THR A 146 4.65 -8.38 -1.82
N THR A 147 3.58 -8.66 -1.06
CA THR A 147 3.59 -8.65 0.40
C THR A 147 3.05 -10.00 0.89
N PRO A 148 3.88 -11.07 0.87
CA PRO A 148 3.42 -12.43 1.18
C PRO A 148 2.86 -12.60 2.59
N CYS A 149 3.29 -11.74 3.53
CA CYS A 149 2.84 -11.74 4.92
C CYS A 149 1.42 -11.18 5.11
N ILE A 150 0.80 -10.59 4.07
CA ILE A 150 -0.55 -10.02 4.19
C ILE A 150 -1.58 -11.08 4.60
N ARG A 151 -2.37 -10.76 5.62
CA ARG A 151 -3.42 -11.63 6.16
C ARG A 151 -4.78 -10.98 6.02
N TRP A 152 -5.78 -11.76 5.60
CA TRP A 152 -7.14 -11.28 5.50
C TRP A 152 -7.81 -11.25 6.88
N LEU A 153 -8.26 -10.07 7.31
CA LEU A 153 -8.92 -9.83 8.59
C LEU A 153 -10.44 -9.65 8.44
N GLY A 154 -10.95 -9.61 7.22
CA GLY A 154 -12.38 -9.36 6.97
C GLY A 154 -13.31 -10.49 7.36
N LEU A 155 -14.63 -10.21 7.24
CA LEU A 155 -15.67 -11.21 7.45
C LEU A 155 -15.45 -12.40 6.52
N ARG A 156 -15.37 -13.60 7.08
CA ARG A 156 -15.33 -14.83 6.31
C ARG A 156 -16.75 -15.37 6.19
N PRO A 157 -17.11 -15.99 5.04
CA PRO A 157 -18.35 -16.74 4.97
C PRO A 157 -18.32 -17.80 6.08
N THR A 158 -19.29 -17.76 6.96
CA THR A 158 -19.53 -18.89 7.87
C THR A 158 -20.13 -20.01 7.04
N THR A 159 -19.44 -21.11 6.96
CA THR A 159 -20.02 -22.37 6.44
C THR A 159 -21.15 -22.84 7.34
#